data_9ac2a25f497d5223cfbb8b76ac3d48c4
#
_entry.id   9ac2a25f497d5223cfbb8b76ac3d48c4
#
_cell.length_a   1.000
_cell.length_b   1.000
_cell.length_c   1.000
_cell.angle_alpha   90.00
_cell.angle_beta   90.00
_cell.angle_gamma   90.00
#
_symmetry.space_group_name_H-M   'P 1'
#
loop_
_entity.id
_entity.type
_entity.pdbx_description
1 polymer ?
#
loop_
_entity_poly.entity_id
_entity_poly.type
_entity_poly.pdbx_seq_one_letter_code
_entity_poly.pdbx_strand_id
1 'polypeptide(L)'
;MSAASRLWHRAPLWRFALFGLIFFSAVTVLYPAQWLLHAFPPFARLTHKVDHMLGRDVPPAAGTPGETASGETGEATPPAGPGDTNAPAGTGMAAAPPIDSELQDILPFAGRQLPLPAGVWHPVVTTQDGPHGELTSNVLVRTDRGVVTGVIIARATTASVPPDGVGEIEAPCHDDRDYMRRVLPSASHSTQCVATYSTITVSDNVSGSATINWAFKRLHVLGFPMPPVLVSALWSHIVQAPDNGINFQTVEIALSPADPGTAKLSTSLDDWSKQGTGRSPFTSHFVSAVNEWISGWAPTLLQGYDGALKPVSGPRPGSADPAWHG
;
A
#
# COMPACT_ATOMS: atom_id res chain seq x y z
N MET A 1 -29.24 25.51 48.94
CA MET A 1 -28.69 25.07 47.66
C MET A 1 -27.25 25.57 47.55
N SER A 2 -26.29 24.69 47.42
CA SER A 2 -24.85 25.04 47.36
C SER A 2 -24.50 25.80 46.08
N ALA A 3 -23.43 26.62 46.12
CA ALA A 3 -22.94 27.36 44.97
C ALA A 3 -22.62 26.43 43.76
N ALA A 4 -22.18 25.20 44.02
CA ALA A 4 -21.92 24.17 43.06
C ALA A 4 -23.15 23.71 42.27
N SER A 5 -24.34 23.62 42.93
CA SER A 5 -25.61 23.26 42.29
C SER A 5 -26.10 24.34 41.32
N ARG A 6 -25.83 25.62 41.61
CA ARG A 6 -26.18 26.76 40.73
C ARG A 6 -25.31 26.86 39.49
N LEU A 7 -24.03 26.58 39.62
CA LEU A 7 -23.07 26.47 38.48
C LEU A 7 -23.43 25.30 37.56
N TRP A 8 -23.87 24.18 38.14
CA TRP A 8 -24.26 22.99 37.39
C TRP A 8 -25.44 23.26 36.43
N HIS A 9 -26.37 24.13 36.79
CA HIS A 9 -27.58 24.43 35.98
C HIS A 9 -27.41 25.59 34.98
N ARG A 10 -26.40 26.46 35.14
CA ARG A 10 -26.25 27.69 34.34
C ARG A 10 -25.29 27.61 33.18
N ALA A 11 -24.46 26.57 33.08
CA ALA A 11 -23.45 26.48 32.01
C ALA A 11 -23.40 25.06 31.40
N PRO A 12 -24.28 24.75 30.44
CA PRO A 12 -24.32 23.41 29.82
C PRO A 12 -23.02 23.01 29.11
N LEU A 13 -22.26 23.95 28.53
CA LEU A 13 -21.06 23.68 27.80
C LEU A 13 -19.94 23.02 28.62
N TRP A 14 -19.73 23.40 29.87
CA TRP A 14 -18.70 22.79 30.69
C TRP A 14 -19.00 21.34 31.09
N ARG A 15 -20.30 20.95 31.13
CA ARG A 15 -20.69 19.55 31.33
C ARG A 15 -20.29 18.68 30.17
N PHE A 16 -20.51 19.15 28.93
CA PHE A 16 -20.08 18.45 27.76
C PHE A 16 -18.54 18.33 27.74
N ALA A 17 -17.80 19.37 28.15
CA ALA A 17 -16.36 19.32 28.28
C ALA A 17 -15.91 18.30 29.34
N LEU A 18 -16.58 18.23 30.49
CA LEU A 18 -16.24 17.30 31.56
C LEU A 18 -16.59 15.86 31.17
N PHE A 19 -17.74 15.61 30.56
CA PHE A 19 -18.10 14.30 30.04
C PHE A 19 -17.20 13.89 28.90
N GLY A 20 -16.83 14.82 28.00
CA GLY A 20 -15.86 14.60 26.94
C GLY A 20 -14.50 14.19 27.50
N LEU A 21 -14.00 14.90 28.52
CA LEU A 21 -12.73 14.58 29.18
C LEU A 21 -12.75 13.18 29.83
N ILE A 22 -13.82 12.84 30.55
CA ILE A 22 -13.97 11.51 31.16
C ILE A 22 -14.05 10.43 30.11
N PHE A 23 -14.84 10.65 29.05
CA PHE A 23 -14.99 9.71 27.94
C PHE A 23 -13.66 9.49 27.21
N PHE A 24 -12.95 10.57 26.84
CA PHE A 24 -11.64 10.48 26.20
C PHE A 24 -10.60 9.79 27.10
N SER A 25 -10.61 10.09 28.41
CA SER A 25 -9.72 9.40 29.36
C SER A 25 -10.05 7.91 29.45
N ALA A 26 -11.33 7.53 29.49
CA ALA A 26 -11.74 6.13 29.51
C ALA A 26 -11.35 5.41 28.21
N VAL A 27 -11.58 6.03 27.05
CA VAL A 27 -11.16 5.46 25.76
C VAL A 27 -9.64 5.31 25.67
N THR A 28 -8.87 6.28 26.16
CA THR A 28 -7.40 6.21 26.14
C THR A 28 -6.85 5.09 27.05
N VAL A 29 -7.54 4.78 28.15
CA VAL A 29 -7.18 3.67 29.05
C VAL A 29 -7.57 2.32 28.45
N LEU A 30 -8.73 2.23 27.79
CA LEU A 30 -9.23 0.99 27.17
C LEU A 30 -8.56 0.67 25.83
N TYR A 31 -8.12 1.69 25.11
CA TYR A 31 -7.45 1.58 23.79
C TYR A 31 -6.23 2.51 23.77
N PRO A 32 -5.15 2.17 24.50
CA PRO A 32 -3.97 3.03 24.58
C PRO A 32 -3.25 3.06 23.21
N ALA A 33 -3.05 4.26 22.68
CA ALA A 33 -2.20 4.43 21.51
C ALA A 33 -0.76 4.03 21.87
N GLN A 34 -0.10 3.24 21.03
CA GLN A 34 1.23 2.67 21.32
C GLN A 34 2.29 3.74 21.64
N TRP A 35 2.23 4.91 21.01
CA TRP A 35 3.14 6.02 21.30
C TRP A 35 3.02 6.52 22.76
N LEU A 36 1.82 6.47 23.36
CA LEU A 36 1.57 6.90 24.73
C LEU A 36 2.21 5.95 25.75
N LEU A 37 2.22 4.65 25.42
CA LEU A 37 2.87 3.61 26.25
C LEU A 37 4.39 3.77 26.25
N HIS A 38 4.98 4.20 25.14
CA HIS A 38 6.43 4.48 25.04
C HIS A 38 6.81 5.81 25.69
N ALA A 39 5.98 6.84 25.60
CA ALA A 39 6.26 8.16 26.18
C ALA A 39 6.09 8.19 27.71
N PHE A 40 5.21 7.35 28.28
CA PHE A 40 4.91 7.31 29.70
C PHE A 40 4.90 5.87 30.26
N PRO A 41 6.08 5.31 30.64
CA PRO A 41 6.19 3.97 31.21
C PRO A 41 5.26 3.64 32.41
N PRO A 42 4.91 4.59 33.29
CA PRO A 42 3.94 4.33 34.37
C PRO A 42 2.55 4.00 33.86
N PHE A 43 2.16 4.50 32.67
CA PHE A 43 0.84 4.25 32.07
C PHE A 43 0.71 2.79 31.57
N ALA A 44 1.80 2.19 31.11
CA ALA A 44 1.83 0.78 30.69
C ALA A 44 1.47 -0.18 31.85
N ARG A 45 1.83 0.17 33.09
CA ARG A 45 1.48 -0.63 34.28
C ARG A 45 0.00 -0.53 34.65
N LEU A 46 -0.61 0.60 34.35
CA LEU A 46 -2.05 0.79 34.63
C LEU A 46 -2.92 0.04 33.61
N THR A 47 -2.55 0.11 32.33
CA THR A 47 -3.26 -0.63 31.25
C THR A 47 -3.15 -2.13 31.43
N HIS A 48 -2.00 -2.67 31.83
CA HIS A 48 -1.82 -4.10 32.15
C HIS A 48 -2.74 -4.56 33.29
N LYS A 49 -2.96 -3.72 34.31
CA LYS A 49 -3.90 -4.06 35.40
C LYS A 49 -5.36 -4.08 34.93
N VAL A 50 -5.73 -3.18 34.02
CA VAL A 50 -7.08 -3.11 33.47
C VAL A 50 -7.33 -4.29 32.51
N ASP A 51 -6.36 -4.66 31.69
CA ASP A 51 -6.47 -5.80 30.78
C ASP A 51 -6.62 -7.11 31.54
N HIS A 52 -5.89 -7.29 32.64
CA HIS A 52 -6.02 -8.44 33.55
C HIS A 52 -7.41 -8.48 34.21
N MET A 53 -7.97 -7.33 34.61
CA MET A 53 -9.33 -7.26 35.18
C MET A 53 -10.44 -7.55 34.13
N LEU A 54 -10.18 -7.29 32.87
CA LEU A 54 -11.11 -7.51 31.75
C LEU A 54 -10.95 -8.89 31.10
N GLY A 55 -10.07 -9.76 31.64
CA GLY A 55 -9.83 -11.11 31.13
C GLY A 55 -9.18 -11.14 29.72
N ARG A 56 -8.48 -10.08 29.35
CA ARG A 56 -7.68 -10.00 28.14
C ARG A 56 -6.23 -10.32 28.44
N ASP A 57 -5.95 -11.58 28.78
CA ASP A 57 -4.57 -12.04 28.96
C ASP A 57 -3.86 -12.11 27.61
N VAL A 58 -3.02 -11.12 27.32
CA VAL A 58 -2.04 -11.19 26.24
C VAL A 58 -0.92 -12.13 26.70
N PRO A 59 -0.57 -13.21 25.94
CA PRO A 59 0.53 -14.08 26.32
C PRO A 59 1.82 -13.26 26.46
N PRO A 60 2.67 -13.55 27.47
CA PRO A 60 3.90 -12.82 27.68
C PRO A 60 4.80 -12.99 26.48
N ALA A 61 5.32 -11.86 25.95
CA ALA A 61 6.36 -11.84 24.93
C ALA A 61 7.51 -12.72 25.39
N ALA A 62 7.91 -13.67 24.54
CA ALA A 62 8.96 -14.64 24.81
C ALA A 62 10.23 -13.95 25.32
N GLY A 63 10.71 -14.47 26.45
CA GLY A 63 11.80 -13.92 27.22
C GLY A 63 13.13 -13.87 26.46
N THR A 64 13.89 -12.91 26.82
CA THR A 64 15.32 -12.71 26.54
C THR A 64 16.10 -14.00 26.82
N PRO A 65 16.91 -14.55 25.88
CA PRO A 65 17.84 -15.62 26.21
C PRO A 65 19.04 -15.03 26.96
N GLY A 66 19.32 -15.59 28.13
CA GLY A 66 20.49 -15.32 28.94
C GLY A 66 21.78 -15.74 28.24
N GLU A 67 22.78 -15.00 28.55
CA GLU A 67 24.20 -15.13 28.32
C GLU A 67 24.75 -16.51 28.61
N THR A 68 25.45 -17.15 27.67
CA THR A 68 26.66 -17.97 27.99
C THR A 68 27.61 -18.03 26.79
N ALA A 69 28.84 -17.83 27.15
CA ALA A 69 30.10 -17.62 26.49
C ALA A 69 30.57 -18.60 25.40
N SER A 70 31.53 -18.05 24.64
CA SER A 70 32.75 -18.63 24.06
C SER A 70 32.71 -19.09 22.60
N GLY A 71 33.46 -18.39 21.76
CA GLY A 71 34.41 -19.02 20.87
C GLY A 71 34.28 -18.74 19.39
N GLU A 72 35.28 -18.01 18.89
CA GLU A 72 35.96 -18.14 17.58
C GLU A 72 35.49 -17.39 16.34
N THR A 73 36.32 -16.41 16.02
CA THR A 73 36.82 -15.91 14.71
C THR A 73 36.07 -16.23 13.43
N GLY A 74 35.66 -15.16 12.72
CA GLY A 74 35.34 -15.24 11.30
C GLY A 74 34.69 -13.99 10.75
N GLU A 75 35.46 -13.20 10.03
CA GLU A 75 35.11 -12.36 8.85
C GLU A 75 34.05 -11.23 9.00
N ALA A 76 34.53 -10.02 8.87
CA ALA A 76 33.80 -8.77 8.95
C ALA A 76 32.75 -8.64 7.84
N THR A 77 31.48 -8.73 8.21
CA THR A 77 30.35 -8.26 7.40
C THR A 77 30.14 -6.76 7.69
N PRO A 78 29.91 -5.91 6.68
CA PRO A 78 29.67 -4.48 6.92
C PRO A 78 28.40 -4.27 7.75
N PRO A 79 28.36 -3.23 8.61
CA PRO A 79 27.21 -2.99 9.48
C PRO A 79 25.96 -2.67 8.68
N ALA A 80 24.90 -3.46 8.89
CA ALA A 80 23.56 -3.14 8.46
C ALA A 80 23.16 -1.79 9.07
N GLY A 81 22.74 -0.86 8.24
CA GLY A 81 22.19 0.42 8.68
C GLY A 81 21.00 0.24 9.63
N PRO A 82 20.65 1.28 10.43
CA PRO A 82 19.60 1.18 11.42
C PRO A 82 18.29 0.77 10.77
N GLY A 83 17.82 -0.43 11.10
CA GLY A 83 16.54 -0.97 10.63
C GLY A 83 15.39 -0.07 11.08
N ASP A 84 14.52 0.27 10.15
CA ASP A 84 13.30 1.04 10.37
C ASP A 84 12.37 0.25 11.31
N THR A 85 12.33 0.60 12.59
CA THR A 85 11.54 -0.04 13.64
C THR A 85 10.02 0.23 13.54
N ASN A 86 9.55 0.87 12.46
CA ASN A 86 8.15 1.25 12.26
C ASN A 86 7.38 0.38 11.25
N ALA A 87 7.90 -0.79 10.88
CA ALA A 87 7.13 -1.73 10.05
C ALA A 87 5.97 -2.33 10.87
N PRO A 88 4.77 -2.50 10.28
CA PRO A 88 3.64 -3.14 10.97
C PRO A 88 4.04 -4.55 11.43
N ALA A 89 3.74 -4.87 12.69
CA ALA A 89 4.03 -6.18 13.27
C ALA A 89 3.29 -7.27 12.48
N GLY A 90 4.05 -8.23 11.92
CA GLY A 90 3.51 -9.34 11.12
C GLY A 90 3.94 -9.34 9.65
N THR A 91 4.51 -8.26 9.15
CA THR A 91 5.10 -8.22 7.82
C THR A 91 6.59 -8.57 7.91
N GLY A 92 6.98 -9.76 7.47
CA GLY A 92 8.38 -10.08 7.21
C GLY A 92 8.90 -9.12 6.12
N MET A 93 9.70 -8.10 6.51
CA MET A 93 10.39 -7.29 5.51
C MET A 93 11.51 -8.14 4.89
N ALA A 94 11.31 -8.60 3.66
CA ALA A 94 12.46 -8.96 2.83
C ALA A 94 13.33 -7.71 2.67
N ALA A 95 14.66 -7.88 2.71
CA ALA A 95 15.58 -6.77 2.54
C ALA A 95 15.26 -6.07 1.21
N ALA A 96 14.60 -4.91 1.30
CA ALA A 96 14.30 -4.12 0.11
C ALA A 96 15.62 -3.61 -0.47
N PRO A 97 15.82 -3.69 -1.80
CA PRO A 97 16.96 -3.01 -2.44
C PRO A 97 16.95 -1.52 -2.04
N PRO A 98 18.11 -0.87 -2.00
CA PRO A 98 18.19 0.57 -1.74
C PRO A 98 17.27 1.35 -2.68
N ILE A 99 16.63 2.42 -2.17
CA ILE A 99 15.67 3.23 -2.95
C ILE A 99 16.32 3.91 -4.17
N ASP A 100 17.63 4.03 -4.18
CA ASP A 100 18.44 4.54 -5.29
C ASP A 100 18.74 3.48 -6.36
N SER A 101 18.33 2.22 -6.16
CA SER A 101 18.44 1.18 -7.20
C SER A 101 17.56 1.53 -8.40
N GLU A 102 18.11 1.42 -9.59
CA GLU A 102 17.43 1.68 -10.86
C GLU A 102 16.90 0.37 -11.46
N LEU A 103 15.58 0.30 -11.63
CA LEU A 103 14.88 -0.85 -12.19
C LEU A 103 14.22 -0.47 -13.52
N GLN A 104 14.39 -1.33 -14.52
CA GLN A 104 13.83 -1.14 -15.86
C GLN A 104 13.43 -2.49 -16.48
N ASP A 105 12.57 -2.47 -17.49
CA ASP A 105 12.11 -3.60 -18.31
C ASP A 105 11.45 -4.72 -17.50
N ILE A 106 12.19 -5.62 -16.88
CA ILE A 106 11.66 -6.80 -16.19
C ILE A 106 12.25 -6.88 -14.78
N LEU A 107 11.38 -6.95 -13.78
CA LEU A 107 11.74 -7.24 -12.40
C LEU A 107 11.38 -8.70 -12.05
N PRO A 108 12.33 -9.54 -11.56
CA PRO A 108 11.98 -10.80 -10.93
C PRO A 108 11.07 -10.58 -9.71
N PHE A 109 9.90 -11.21 -9.68
CA PHE A 109 8.90 -10.96 -8.65
C PHE A 109 8.09 -12.23 -8.32
N ALA A 110 8.15 -12.70 -7.08
CA ALA A 110 7.41 -13.88 -6.59
C ALA A 110 7.58 -15.14 -7.49
N GLY A 111 8.79 -15.39 -7.97
CA GLY A 111 9.08 -16.50 -8.89
C GLY A 111 8.60 -16.29 -10.34
N ARG A 112 8.09 -15.10 -10.66
CA ARG A 112 7.59 -14.68 -11.98
C ARG A 112 8.35 -13.46 -12.48
N GLN A 113 7.85 -12.83 -13.52
CA GLN A 113 8.42 -11.62 -14.13
C GLN A 113 7.39 -10.48 -14.03
N LEU A 114 7.77 -9.35 -13.46
CA LEU A 114 6.98 -8.13 -13.48
C LEU A 114 7.51 -7.20 -14.57
N PRO A 115 6.82 -7.03 -15.70
CA PRO A 115 7.20 -6.04 -16.70
C PRO A 115 6.93 -4.64 -16.16
N LEU A 116 7.92 -3.76 -16.27
CA LEU A 116 7.83 -2.38 -15.83
C LEU A 116 7.46 -1.47 -17.01
N PRO A 117 6.56 -0.50 -16.81
CA PRO A 117 6.36 0.59 -17.76
C PRO A 117 7.66 1.36 -18.01
N ALA A 118 7.70 2.13 -19.11
CA ALA A 118 8.88 2.90 -19.49
C ALA A 118 9.36 3.85 -18.38
N GLY A 119 10.67 4.09 -18.34
CA GLY A 119 11.32 4.93 -17.34
C GLY A 119 12.12 4.14 -16.32
N VAL A 120 12.70 4.86 -15.38
CA VAL A 120 13.49 4.31 -14.27
C VAL A 120 12.61 4.25 -13.03
N TRP A 121 12.51 3.06 -12.44
CA TRP A 121 11.73 2.79 -11.24
C TRP A 121 12.65 2.51 -10.06
N HIS A 122 12.28 3.00 -8.89
CA HIS A 122 13.04 2.81 -7.64
C HIS A 122 12.20 2.04 -6.63
N PRO A 123 12.78 1.05 -5.92
CA PRO A 123 12.06 0.29 -4.92
C PRO A 123 11.82 1.14 -3.66
N VAL A 124 10.60 1.12 -3.15
CA VAL A 124 10.22 1.82 -1.91
C VAL A 124 10.03 0.84 -0.77
N VAL A 125 9.35 -0.27 -1.06
CA VAL A 125 8.95 -1.29 -0.10
C VAL A 125 8.94 -2.65 -0.77
N THR A 126 9.46 -3.65 -0.05
CA THR A 126 9.21 -5.06 -0.32
C THR A 126 8.76 -5.72 0.97
N THR A 127 7.59 -6.38 0.96
CA THR A 127 7.08 -7.12 2.12
C THR A 127 6.78 -8.56 1.76
N GLN A 128 6.83 -9.42 2.77
CA GLN A 128 6.31 -10.77 2.71
C GLN A 128 5.29 -10.96 3.83
N ASP A 129 4.11 -11.41 3.47
CA ASP A 129 2.97 -11.60 4.34
C ASP A 129 2.50 -13.06 4.29
N GLY A 130 1.64 -13.45 5.26
CA GLY A 130 1.16 -14.80 5.41
C GLY A 130 2.00 -15.62 6.41
N PRO A 131 1.47 -16.73 6.95
CA PRO A 131 2.13 -17.56 7.96
C PRO A 131 3.52 -18.08 7.57
N HIS A 132 3.77 -18.25 6.27
CA HIS A 132 5.05 -18.75 5.73
C HIS A 132 5.63 -17.83 4.63
N GLY A 133 5.13 -16.59 4.51
CA GLY A 133 5.57 -15.64 3.49
C GLY A 133 5.01 -15.93 2.09
N GLU A 134 3.80 -16.50 2.03
CA GLU A 134 3.16 -16.89 0.76
C GLU A 134 2.77 -15.70 -0.11
N LEU A 135 2.67 -14.52 0.46
CA LEU A 135 2.32 -13.29 -0.26
C LEU A 135 3.50 -12.33 -0.27
N THR A 136 3.94 -11.94 -1.44
CA THR A 136 4.96 -10.91 -1.61
C THR A 136 4.33 -9.64 -2.19
N SER A 137 4.75 -8.48 -1.68
CA SER A 137 4.35 -7.18 -2.20
C SER A 137 5.58 -6.33 -2.50
N ASN A 138 5.60 -5.66 -3.66
CA ASN A 138 6.59 -4.67 -4.02
C ASN A 138 5.92 -3.34 -4.32
N VAL A 139 6.50 -2.25 -3.81
CA VAL A 139 6.11 -0.89 -4.17
C VAL A 139 7.30 -0.21 -4.82
N LEU A 140 7.09 0.30 -6.03
CA LEU A 140 8.09 1.02 -6.81
C LEU A 140 7.60 2.43 -7.09
N VAL A 141 8.51 3.38 -7.24
CA VAL A 141 8.21 4.77 -7.60
C VAL A 141 9.01 5.20 -8.81
N ARG A 142 8.38 5.98 -9.68
CA ARG A 142 9.04 6.71 -10.77
C ARG A 142 8.85 8.21 -10.53
N THR A 143 9.90 8.99 -10.73
CA THR A 143 9.87 10.44 -10.54
C THR A 143 10.38 11.16 -11.78
N ASP A 144 9.89 12.39 -12.00
CA ASP A 144 10.50 13.37 -12.89
C ASP A 144 10.86 14.62 -12.09
N ARG A 145 12.13 15.03 -12.13
CA ARG A 145 12.67 16.16 -11.33
C ARG A 145 12.29 16.08 -9.85
N GLY A 146 12.27 14.85 -9.30
CA GLY A 146 11.95 14.58 -7.91
C GLY A 146 10.45 14.55 -7.57
N VAL A 147 9.56 14.79 -8.53
CA VAL A 147 8.10 14.69 -8.37
C VAL A 147 7.63 13.32 -8.84
N VAL A 148 6.73 12.68 -8.08
CA VAL A 148 6.17 11.37 -8.42
C VAL A 148 5.35 11.45 -9.71
N THR A 149 5.73 10.63 -10.71
CA THR A 149 5.00 10.45 -11.97
C THR A 149 4.30 9.11 -12.05
N GLY A 150 4.73 8.13 -11.24
CA GLY A 150 4.09 6.83 -11.18
C GLY A 150 4.44 6.07 -9.91
N VAL A 151 3.52 5.24 -9.43
CA VAL A 151 3.72 4.28 -8.34
C VAL A 151 3.22 2.93 -8.81
N ILE A 152 4.04 1.88 -8.69
CA ILE A 152 3.62 0.50 -8.93
C ILE A 152 3.44 -0.18 -7.58
N ILE A 153 2.32 -0.87 -7.41
CA ILE A 153 2.01 -1.72 -6.28
C ILE A 153 1.73 -3.10 -6.84
N ALA A 154 2.72 -3.99 -6.74
CA ALA A 154 2.61 -5.36 -7.21
C ALA A 154 2.47 -6.30 -6.02
N ARG A 155 1.50 -7.21 -6.07
CA ARG A 155 1.27 -8.25 -5.08
C ARG A 155 1.15 -9.60 -5.78
N ALA A 156 1.79 -10.62 -5.26
CA ALA A 156 1.68 -11.97 -5.84
C ALA A 156 1.90 -13.04 -4.77
N THR A 157 1.30 -14.19 -5.00
CA THR A 157 1.55 -15.39 -4.22
C THR A 157 2.84 -16.09 -4.67
N THR A 158 3.65 -16.55 -3.71
CA THR A 158 4.81 -17.42 -3.92
C THR A 158 4.44 -18.91 -3.77
N ALA A 159 3.34 -19.19 -3.08
CA ALA A 159 2.69 -20.50 -2.95
C ALA A 159 1.17 -20.29 -2.93
N SER A 160 0.40 -21.36 -3.15
CA SER A 160 -1.06 -21.26 -3.11
C SER A 160 -1.56 -20.82 -1.73
N VAL A 161 -2.61 -19.98 -1.72
CA VAL A 161 -3.25 -19.49 -0.50
C VAL A 161 -4.72 -19.91 -0.48
N PRO A 162 -5.37 -19.95 0.69
CA PRO A 162 -6.81 -20.22 0.76
C PRO A 162 -7.63 -19.24 -0.07
N PRO A 163 -8.76 -19.69 -0.67
CA PRO A 163 -9.58 -18.85 -1.56
C PRO A 163 -10.40 -17.77 -0.83
N ASP A 164 -10.40 -17.74 0.49
CA ASP A 164 -11.24 -16.84 1.30
C ASP A 164 -10.99 -15.35 1.01
N GLY A 165 -9.79 -14.99 0.54
CA GLY A 165 -9.41 -13.63 0.14
C GLY A 165 -9.71 -13.25 -1.31
N VAL A 166 -10.24 -14.16 -2.14
CA VAL A 166 -10.49 -13.92 -3.58
C VAL A 166 -11.40 -12.72 -3.79
N GLY A 167 -12.45 -12.58 -2.99
CA GLY A 167 -13.41 -11.49 -3.13
C GLY A 167 -12.78 -10.10 -3.01
N GLU A 168 -11.77 -9.92 -2.16
CA GLU A 168 -11.05 -8.65 -2.04
C GLU A 168 -10.16 -8.37 -3.26
N ILE A 169 -9.59 -9.43 -3.86
CA ILE A 169 -8.72 -9.31 -5.04
C ILE A 169 -9.55 -9.02 -6.29
N GLU A 170 -10.77 -9.56 -6.38
CA GLU A 170 -11.71 -9.37 -7.49
C GLU A 170 -12.58 -8.11 -7.33
N ALA A 171 -12.69 -7.55 -6.13
CA ALA A 171 -13.58 -6.41 -5.86
C ALA A 171 -13.41 -5.25 -6.87
N PRO A 172 -12.19 -4.82 -7.27
CA PRO A 172 -12.03 -3.77 -8.28
C PRO A 172 -12.58 -4.17 -9.67
N CYS A 173 -12.62 -5.46 -9.98
CA CYS A 173 -13.18 -5.95 -11.25
C CYS A 173 -14.70 -5.78 -11.33
N HIS A 174 -15.36 -5.53 -10.22
CA HIS A 174 -16.82 -5.42 -10.07
C HIS A 174 -17.29 -4.06 -9.55
N ASP A 175 -16.38 -3.15 -9.18
CA ASP A 175 -16.73 -1.83 -8.63
C ASP A 175 -17.28 -0.92 -9.74
N ASP A 176 -18.54 -0.54 -9.61
CA ASP A 176 -19.22 0.34 -10.58
C ASP A 176 -18.84 1.81 -10.42
N ARG A 177 -18.05 2.18 -9.38
CA ARG A 177 -17.47 3.51 -9.19
C ARG A 177 -16.22 3.74 -10.03
N ASP A 178 -15.61 2.68 -10.55
CA ASP A 178 -14.42 2.76 -11.40
C ASP A 178 -14.72 3.43 -12.75
N TYR A 179 -13.72 4.09 -13.32
CA TYR A 179 -13.82 4.70 -14.66
C TYR A 179 -14.05 3.63 -15.72
N MET A 180 -13.29 2.55 -15.64
CA MET A 180 -13.41 1.37 -16.49
C MET A 180 -13.19 0.11 -15.66
N ARG A 181 -13.95 -0.93 -16.00
CA ARG A 181 -13.70 -2.30 -15.58
C ARG A 181 -13.94 -3.23 -16.77
N ARG A 182 -13.08 -4.21 -16.94
CA ARG A 182 -13.19 -5.18 -18.02
C ARG A 182 -12.64 -6.52 -17.59
N VAL A 183 -13.46 -7.55 -17.68
CA VAL A 183 -13.01 -8.94 -17.59
C VAL A 183 -12.33 -9.29 -18.91
N LEU A 184 -11.14 -9.86 -18.85
CA LEU A 184 -10.34 -10.24 -20.00
C LEU A 184 -10.49 -11.74 -20.26
N PRO A 185 -10.31 -12.21 -21.52
CA PRO A 185 -10.23 -13.62 -21.81
C PRO A 185 -9.13 -14.29 -21.01
N SER A 186 -9.42 -15.42 -20.40
CA SER A 186 -8.49 -16.21 -19.58
C SER A 186 -8.67 -17.69 -19.83
N ALA A 187 -7.68 -18.51 -19.45
CA ALA A 187 -7.77 -19.97 -19.54
C ALA A 187 -8.83 -20.53 -18.58
N SER A 188 -9.18 -21.81 -18.73
CA SER A 188 -10.03 -22.50 -17.78
C SER A 188 -9.39 -22.46 -16.37
N HIS A 189 -10.22 -22.28 -15.33
CA HIS A 189 -9.78 -22.16 -13.94
C HIS A 189 -8.92 -20.91 -13.63
N SER A 190 -9.01 -19.89 -14.46
CA SER A 190 -8.42 -18.60 -14.18
C SER A 190 -9.37 -17.44 -14.46
N THR A 191 -9.21 -16.33 -13.73
CA THR A 191 -9.91 -15.07 -13.97
C THR A 191 -8.90 -13.96 -14.16
N GLN A 192 -9.21 -13.03 -15.06
CA GLN A 192 -8.36 -11.89 -15.34
C GLN A 192 -9.21 -10.66 -15.59
N CYS A 193 -8.82 -9.53 -15.02
CA CYS A 193 -9.48 -8.26 -15.30
C CYS A 193 -8.54 -7.07 -15.30
N VAL A 194 -9.02 -5.97 -15.85
CA VAL A 194 -8.43 -4.63 -15.68
C VAL A 194 -9.50 -3.68 -15.14
N ALA A 195 -9.07 -2.75 -14.29
CA ALA A 195 -9.88 -1.67 -13.75
C ALA A 195 -9.07 -0.37 -13.71
N THR A 196 -9.75 0.77 -13.79
CA THR A 196 -9.13 2.08 -13.65
C THR A 196 -9.97 2.98 -12.76
N TYR A 197 -9.34 3.70 -11.83
CA TYR A 197 -10.02 4.54 -10.84
C TYR A 197 -9.11 5.68 -10.36
N SER A 198 -9.67 6.63 -9.62
CA SER A 198 -8.88 7.68 -8.98
C SER A 198 -8.37 7.24 -7.61
N THR A 199 -7.12 7.54 -7.33
CA THR A 199 -6.48 7.35 -6.02
C THR A 199 -6.14 8.72 -5.44
N ILE A 200 -6.82 9.11 -4.35
CA ILE A 200 -6.59 10.38 -3.67
C ILE A 200 -5.40 10.23 -2.71
N THR A 201 -4.36 11.03 -2.90
CA THR A 201 -3.08 10.92 -2.16
C THR A 201 -2.95 11.85 -0.96
N VAL A 202 -3.86 12.83 -0.81
CA VAL A 202 -3.85 13.83 0.27
C VAL A 202 -4.53 13.34 1.56
N SER A 203 -5.05 12.13 1.57
CA SER A 203 -5.68 11.50 2.73
C SER A 203 -4.65 10.65 3.49
N ASP A 204 -4.75 10.60 4.82
CA ASP A 204 -3.91 9.73 5.65
C ASP A 204 -4.15 8.23 5.39
N ASN A 205 -5.30 7.90 4.78
CA ASN A 205 -5.68 6.55 4.37
C ASN A 205 -5.97 6.53 2.87
N VAL A 206 -4.95 6.26 2.08
CA VAL A 206 -5.03 6.19 0.61
C VAL A 206 -5.74 4.91 0.16
N SER A 207 -5.60 3.82 0.91
CA SER A 207 -6.09 2.49 0.58
C SER A 207 -6.46 1.71 1.85
N GLY A 208 -7.31 0.69 1.75
CA GLY A 208 -7.56 -0.28 2.82
C GLY A 208 -6.33 -1.14 3.18
N SER A 209 -5.30 -1.18 2.34
CA SER A 209 -4.06 -1.92 2.60
C SER A 209 -3.09 -1.14 3.49
N ALA A 210 -2.68 -1.75 4.61
CA ALA A 210 -1.66 -1.18 5.51
C ALA A 210 -0.33 -0.95 4.78
N THR A 211 0.08 -1.87 3.91
CA THR A 211 1.33 -1.78 3.12
C THR A 211 1.32 -0.59 2.17
N ILE A 212 0.20 -0.37 1.48
CA ILE A 212 0.04 0.76 0.55
C ILE A 212 0.09 2.09 1.31
N ASN A 213 -0.68 2.21 2.39
CA ASN A 213 -0.68 3.40 3.24
C ASN A 213 0.71 3.72 3.80
N TRP A 214 1.44 2.68 4.24
CA TRP A 214 2.81 2.84 4.71
C TRP A 214 3.76 3.29 3.59
N ALA A 215 3.63 2.75 2.38
CA ALA A 215 4.43 3.14 1.22
C ALA A 215 4.24 4.62 0.86
N PHE A 216 3.00 5.09 0.78
CA PHE A 216 2.71 6.51 0.51
C PHE A 216 3.21 7.41 1.62
N LYS A 217 3.04 7.02 2.89
CA LYS A 217 3.61 7.73 4.04
C LYS A 217 5.14 7.79 3.97
N ARG A 218 5.80 6.69 3.57
CA ARG A 218 7.25 6.66 3.39
C ARG A 218 7.70 7.61 2.27
N LEU A 219 7.02 7.61 1.12
CA LEU A 219 7.31 8.56 0.04
C LEU A 219 7.18 10.01 0.50
N HIS A 220 6.16 10.32 1.30
CA HIS A 220 5.97 11.64 1.87
C HIS A 220 7.11 12.02 2.84
N VAL A 221 7.51 11.11 3.75
CA VAL A 221 8.61 11.31 4.70
C VAL A 221 9.95 11.48 3.96
N LEU A 222 10.16 10.77 2.85
CA LEU A 222 11.34 10.90 2.00
C LEU A 222 11.34 12.20 1.18
N GLY A 223 10.28 12.99 1.27
CA GLY A 223 10.19 14.30 0.62
C GLY A 223 9.84 14.25 -0.86
N PHE A 224 9.26 13.14 -1.36
CA PHE A 224 8.77 13.07 -2.74
C PHE A 224 7.42 13.78 -2.86
N PRO A 225 7.33 14.94 -3.57
CA PRO A 225 6.07 15.58 -3.85
C PRO A 225 5.19 14.67 -4.73
N MET A 226 3.95 14.47 -4.30
CA MET A 226 2.94 13.72 -5.06
C MET A 226 1.79 14.65 -5.46
N PRO A 227 1.22 14.47 -6.67
CA PRO A 227 -0.04 15.10 -7.01
C PRO A 227 -1.14 14.64 -6.06
N PRO A 228 -2.15 15.49 -5.76
CA PRO A 228 -3.23 15.14 -4.83
C PRO A 228 -4.15 14.04 -5.34
N VAL A 229 -4.06 13.67 -6.62
CA VAL A 229 -4.70 12.51 -7.22
C VAL A 229 -3.75 11.82 -8.20
N LEU A 230 -3.81 10.49 -8.23
CA LEU A 230 -3.25 9.63 -9.26
C LEU A 230 -4.39 8.87 -9.94
N VAL A 231 -4.21 8.49 -11.19
CA VAL A 231 -5.12 7.58 -11.89
C VAL A 231 -4.52 6.18 -11.85
N SER A 232 -5.14 5.30 -11.08
CA SER A 232 -4.73 3.92 -10.95
C SER A 232 -5.24 3.07 -12.09
N ALA A 233 -4.35 2.25 -12.66
CA ALA A 233 -4.62 1.20 -13.61
C ALA A 233 -4.28 -0.14 -12.95
N LEU A 234 -5.28 -0.93 -12.63
CA LEU A 234 -5.14 -2.24 -12.00
C LEU A 234 -5.26 -3.34 -13.04
N TRP A 235 -4.37 -4.31 -12.99
CA TRP A 235 -4.52 -5.62 -13.58
C TRP A 235 -4.53 -6.68 -12.48
N SER A 236 -5.47 -7.61 -12.55
CA SER A 236 -5.58 -8.75 -11.64
C SER A 236 -5.67 -10.05 -12.42
N HIS A 237 -4.93 -11.06 -11.98
CA HIS A 237 -4.96 -12.41 -12.51
C HIS A 237 -4.97 -13.42 -11.37
N ILE A 238 -5.96 -14.31 -11.36
CA ILE A 238 -6.18 -15.33 -10.34
C ILE A 238 -6.27 -16.67 -11.04
N VAL A 239 -5.57 -17.66 -10.52
CA VAL A 239 -5.55 -19.03 -11.02
C VAL A 239 -5.87 -19.99 -9.88
N GLN A 240 -6.81 -20.89 -10.11
CA GLN A 240 -7.11 -21.97 -9.18
C GLN A 240 -5.94 -22.96 -9.15
N ALA A 241 -5.43 -23.26 -7.95
CA ALA A 241 -4.36 -24.22 -7.74
C ALA A 241 -4.92 -25.66 -7.60
N PRO A 242 -4.11 -26.70 -7.87
CA PRO A 242 -4.54 -28.10 -7.75
C PRO A 242 -4.98 -28.54 -6.35
N ASP A 243 -4.51 -27.85 -5.32
CA ASP A 243 -4.84 -28.09 -3.90
C ASP A 243 -6.10 -27.36 -3.42
N ASN A 244 -6.96 -26.89 -4.36
CA ASN A 244 -8.11 -26.03 -4.12
C ASN A 244 -7.77 -24.64 -3.53
N GLY A 245 -6.52 -24.28 -3.43
CA GLY A 245 -6.07 -22.93 -3.16
C GLY A 245 -6.09 -22.06 -4.41
N ILE A 246 -5.57 -20.85 -4.29
CA ILE A 246 -5.42 -19.93 -5.40
C ILE A 246 -3.99 -19.40 -5.49
N ASN A 247 -3.55 -19.12 -6.69
CA ASN A 247 -2.42 -18.26 -6.98
C ASN A 247 -2.92 -16.99 -7.63
N PHE A 248 -2.34 -15.86 -7.27
CA PHE A 248 -2.71 -14.60 -7.92
C PHE A 248 -1.53 -13.66 -8.10
N GLN A 249 -1.70 -12.73 -9.00
CA GLN A 249 -0.88 -11.53 -9.12
C GLN A 249 -1.77 -10.34 -9.42
N THR A 250 -1.58 -9.27 -8.65
CA THR A 250 -2.18 -7.96 -8.92
C THR A 250 -1.08 -6.94 -9.15
N VAL A 251 -1.28 -6.08 -10.14
CA VAL A 251 -0.37 -4.98 -10.45
C VAL A 251 -1.21 -3.73 -10.61
N GLU A 252 -1.10 -2.83 -9.64
CA GLU A 252 -1.68 -1.51 -9.70
C GLU A 252 -0.59 -0.51 -10.10
N ILE A 253 -0.86 0.29 -11.12
CA ILE A 253 0.04 1.31 -11.62
C ILE A 253 -0.70 2.64 -11.52
N ALA A 254 -0.37 3.43 -10.50
CA ALA A 254 -0.96 4.73 -10.25
C ALA A 254 -0.14 5.82 -10.95
N LEU A 255 -0.74 6.53 -11.90
CA LEU A 255 -0.11 7.46 -12.81
C LEU A 255 -0.48 8.91 -12.49
N SER A 256 0.50 9.80 -12.51
CA SER A 256 0.30 11.23 -12.29
C SER A 256 -0.32 11.90 -13.51
N PRO A 257 -1.45 12.62 -13.35
CA PRO A 257 -1.99 13.46 -14.40
C PRO A 257 -1.40 14.89 -14.41
N ALA A 258 -0.46 15.18 -13.50
CA ALA A 258 0.17 16.50 -13.44
C ALA A 258 1.24 16.68 -14.53
N ASP A 259 1.51 17.91 -14.89
CA ASP A 259 2.60 18.23 -15.82
C ASP A 259 3.97 17.79 -15.27
N PRO A 260 4.94 17.49 -16.13
CA PRO A 260 6.28 17.05 -15.74
C PRO A 260 6.95 17.99 -14.73
N GLY A 261 7.52 17.41 -13.67
CA GLY A 261 8.25 18.15 -12.63
C GLY A 261 7.36 18.97 -11.69
N THR A 262 6.04 18.79 -11.70
CA THR A 262 5.12 19.45 -10.77
C THR A 262 4.14 18.47 -10.15
N ALA A 263 3.80 18.70 -8.87
CA ALA A 263 2.73 17.97 -8.18
C ALA A 263 1.37 18.70 -8.27
N LYS A 264 1.31 19.85 -8.97
CA LYS A 264 0.10 20.66 -9.06
C LYS A 264 -0.78 20.17 -10.20
N LEU A 265 -2.07 19.98 -9.91
CA LEU A 265 -3.07 19.69 -10.93
C LEU A 265 -3.50 20.96 -11.64
N SER A 266 -3.80 20.84 -12.93
CA SER A 266 -4.41 21.90 -13.76
C SER A 266 -5.93 21.96 -13.60
N THR A 267 -6.56 20.95 -12.96
CA THR A 267 -8.00 20.80 -12.79
C THR A 267 -8.35 20.61 -11.30
N SER A 268 -9.63 20.74 -10.94
CA SER A 268 -10.10 20.51 -9.57
C SER A 268 -10.07 19.03 -9.22
N LEU A 269 -10.02 18.70 -7.91
CA LEU A 269 -10.11 17.29 -7.45
C LEU A 269 -11.44 16.65 -7.83
N ASP A 270 -12.54 17.41 -7.84
CA ASP A 270 -13.87 16.91 -8.18
C ASP A 270 -13.99 16.45 -9.64
N ASP A 271 -13.14 16.99 -10.54
CA ASP A 271 -13.09 16.58 -11.93
C ASP A 271 -12.55 15.17 -12.11
N TRP A 272 -11.86 14.61 -11.09
CA TRP A 272 -11.31 13.25 -11.06
C TRP A 272 -12.24 12.23 -10.44
N SER A 273 -13.46 12.60 -10.05
CA SER A 273 -14.51 11.62 -9.76
C SER A 273 -15.04 11.01 -11.05
N LYS A 274 -15.61 9.79 -10.99
CA LYS A 274 -16.22 9.17 -12.18
C LYS A 274 -17.23 10.09 -12.87
N GLN A 275 -18.06 10.77 -12.08
CA GLN A 275 -19.06 11.71 -12.58
C GLN A 275 -18.45 13.04 -13.01
N GLY A 276 -17.27 13.36 -12.50
CA GLY A 276 -16.54 14.60 -12.81
C GLY A 276 -15.75 14.56 -14.10
N THR A 277 -15.30 13.39 -14.54
CA THR A 277 -14.39 13.23 -15.70
C THR A 277 -14.91 13.87 -16.98
N GLY A 278 -16.22 13.91 -17.19
CA GLY A 278 -16.83 14.58 -18.36
C GLY A 278 -16.85 16.12 -18.32
N ARG A 279 -16.48 16.75 -17.18
CA ARG A 279 -16.48 18.20 -17.02
C ARG A 279 -15.24 18.86 -17.59
N SER A 280 -14.11 18.14 -17.59
CA SER A 280 -12.83 18.60 -18.08
C SER A 280 -12.36 17.76 -19.27
N PRO A 281 -12.11 18.35 -20.44
CA PRO A 281 -11.54 17.62 -21.58
C PRO A 281 -10.18 17.01 -21.26
N PHE A 282 -9.36 17.66 -20.43
CA PHE A 282 -8.06 17.16 -19.99
C PHE A 282 -8.22 15.88 -19.17
N THR A 283 -9.09 15.89 -18.15
CA THR A 283 -9.34 14.72 -17.29
C THR A 283 -9.89 13.56 -18.11
N SER A 284 -10.88 13.83 -18.96
CA SER A 284 -11.48 12.82 -19.84
C SER A 284 -10.44 12.20 -20.76
N HIS A 285 -9.57 13.01 -21.37
CA HIS A 285 -8.51 12.54 -22.26
C HIS A 285 -7.49 11.66 -21.50
N PHE A 286 -7.01 12.14 -20.34
CA PHE A 286 -6.03 11.39 -19.54
C PHE A 286 -6.60 10.03 -19.08
N VAL A 287 -7.80 10.00 -18.53
CA VAL A 287 -8.48 8.76 -18.11
C VAL A 287 -8.67 7.81 -19.30
N SER A 288 -9.08 8.32 -20.45
CA SER A 288 -9.22 7.51 -21.68
C SER A 288 -7.88 6.92 -22.13
N ALA A 289 -6.81 7.70 -22.09
CA ALA A 289 -5.46 7.24 -22.43
C ALA A 289 -4.98 6.13 -21.47
N VAL A 290 -5.25 6.26 -20.15
CA VAL A 290 -4.93 5.22 -19.17
C VAL A 290 -5.74 3.93 -19.42
N ASN A 291 -7.03 4.07 -19.75
CA ASN A 291 -7.89 2.93 -20.07
C ASN A 291 -7.39 2.15 -21.30
N GLU A 292 -7.00 2.86 -22.33
CA GLU A 292 -6.46 2.27 -23.56
C GLU A 292 -5.11 1.61 -23.29
N TRP A 293 -4.21 2.33 -22.60
CA TRP A 293 -2.88 1.85 -22.27
C TRP A 293 -2.91 0.56 -21.45
N ILE A 294 -3.65 0.49 -20.34
CA ILE A 294 -3.69 -0.72 -19.50
C ILE A 294 -4.32 -1.90 -20.25
N SER A 295 -5.31 -1.65 -21.10
CA SER A 295 -5.90 -2.68 -21.93
C SER A 295 -4.90 -3.28 -22.92
N GLY A 296 -3.99 -2.45 -23.47
CA GLY A 296 -2.89 -2.87 -24.33
C GLY A 296 -1.71 -3.49 -23.57
N TRP A 297 -1.50 -3.09 -22.30
CA TRP A 297 -0.40 -3.59 -21.46
C TRP A 297 -0.72 -4.91 -20.76
N ALA A 298 -1.98 -5.22 -20.50
CA ALA A 298 -2.42 -6.44 -19.81
C ALA A 298 -1.87 -7.75 -20.42
N PRO A 299 -1.79 -7.93 -21.76
CA PRO A 299 -1.14 -9.10 -22.33
C PRO A 299 0.34 -9.26 -21.96
N THR A 300 1.06 -8.15 -21.80
CA THR A 300 2.47 -8.15 -21.38
C THR A 300 2.59 -8.55 -19.90
N LEU A 301 1.66 -8.10 -19.04
CA LEU A 301 1.56 -8.51 -17.64
C LEU A 301 1.28 -10.02 -17.53
N LEU A 302 0.39 -10.56 -18.36
CA LEU A 302 0.12 -11.99 -18.42
C LEU A 302 1.35 -12.80 -18.88
N GLN A 303 2.07 -12.35 -19.93
CA GLN A 303 3.31 -12.98 -20.34
C GLN A 303 4.37 -12.98 -19.22
N GLY A 304 4.41 -11.90 -18.40
CA GLY A 304 5.28 -11.83 -17.24
C GLY A 304 4.86 -12.83 -16.15
N TYR A 305 3.57 -12.98 -15.92
CA TYR A 305 3.04 -14.00 -15.00
C TYR A 305 3.46 -15.41 -15.42
N ASP A 306 3.41 -15.71 -16.71
CA ASP A 306 3.78 -17.00 -17.29
C ASP A 306 5.32 -17.18 -17.40
N GLY A 307 6.12 -16.17 -17.05
CA GLY A 307 7.58 -16.19 -17.16
C GLY A 307 8.09 -16.20 -18.62
N ALA A 308 7.27 -15.76 -19.57
CA ALA A 308 7.53 -15.86 -21.01
C ALA A 308 8.21 -14.61 -21.60
N LEU A 309 8.46 -13.56 -20.79
CA LEU A 309 9.08 -12.33 -21.27
C LEU A 309 10.57 -12.52 -21.52
N LYS A 310 11.04 -11.97 -22.65
CA LYS A 310 12.46 -11.88 -22.97
C LYS A 310 12.94 -10.44 -22.74
N PRO A 311 14.16 -10.25 -22.23
CA PRO A 311 14.75 -8.91 -22.15
C PRO A 311 14.79 -8.26 -23.53
N VAL A 312 14.57 -6.96 -23.59
CA VAL A 312 14.62 -6.17 -24.82
C VAL A 312 15.68 -5.07 -24.71
N SER A 313 16.25 -4.68 -25.84
CA SER A 313 17.14 -3.52 -25.88
C SER A 313 16.29 -2.26 -26.06
N GLY A 314 16.18 -1.45 -25.01
CA GLY A 314 15.36 -0.24 -24.98
C GLY A 314 13.94 -0.45 -24.44
N PRO A 315 13.08 0.57 -24.52
CA PRO A 315 11.72 0.48 -24.02
C PRO A 315 10.91 -0.61 -24.70
N ARG A 316 10.22 -1.43 -23.92
CA ARG A 316 9.34 -2.48 -24.44
C ARG A 316 8.16 -1.86 -25.21
N PRO A 317 7.73 -2.44 -26.35
CA PRO A 317 6.52 -1.96 -27.04
C PRO A 317 5.31 -1.88 -26.11
N GLY A 318 4.62 -0.75 -26.13
CA GLY A 318 3.45 -0.49 -25.26
C GLY A 318 3.78 -0.13 -23.80
N SER A 319 5.07 -0.04 -23.42
CA SER A 319 5.47 0.33 -22.05
C SER A 319 5.30 1.82 -21.75
N ALA A 320 5.24 2.69 -22.76
CA ALA A 320 5.02 4.13 -22.59
C ALA A 320 3.59 4.37 -22.07
N ASP A 321 3.48 4.67 -20.80
CA ASP A 321 2.21 5.05 -20.16
C ASP A 321 1.91 6.55 -20.32
N PRO A 322 0.66 7.00 -20.09
CA PRO A 322 0.26 8.42 -20.28
C PRO A 322 0.98 9.44 -19.40
N ALA A 323 1.66 9.01 -18.32
CA ALA A 323 2.44 9.89 -17.44
C ALA A 323 3.94 9.83 -17.72
N TRP A 324 4.37 9.11 -18.77
CA TRP A 324 5.77 9.05 -19.17
C TRP A 324 6.06 10.07 -20.26
N HIS A 325 7.05 10.92 -20.07
CA HIS A 325 7.37 12.05 -20.96
C HIS A 325 8.75 11.94 -21.64
N GLY A 326 9.43 10.75 -21.52
CA GLY A 326 10.73 10.49 -22.16
C GLY A 326 11.93 10.91 -21.33
#